data_5a5e02fd03d6a9a7ca53d92d90b55022
#
_entry.id   5a5e02fd03d6a9a7ca53d92d90b55022
#
_cell.length_a   1.000
_cell.length_b   1.000
_cell.length_c   1.000
_cell.angle_alpha   90.00
_cell.angle_beta   90.00
_cell.angle_gamma   90.00
#
_symmetry.space_group_name_H-M   'P 1'
#
loop_
_entity.id
_entity.type
_entity.pdbx_description
1 polymer ?
#
loop_
_entity_poly.entity_id
_entity_poly.type
_entity_poly.pdbx_seq_one_letter_code
_entity_poly.pdbx_strand_id
1 'polypeptide(L)'
;MAEWLAAAVIAPLFLILAGCSNVPGESAADAGPPNPLLYEIAAADGAVEGWMLGTIHALQPDAQWRTPAIGRVIDAADLLVVEVAALGDAEGMARTFSALATTPGLPPLAERVPADLRPTLAALMARGDLDETAFAGRETWAAAISLAQVDAAGEPASGVDRALIADFAGRPVRELEGARGQLAIFDRLPEGAQRAMLAAVVRESERVRQDPARLQRIWLAGDAAAIEASTREGFLADPALREALLTARNRRWAAALSTALTERPRPLIAVGAAHLVGAEGLVALLEAKGYRLRRIP
;
A
#
# COMPACT_ATOMS: atom_id res chain seq x y z
N MET A 1 4.33 -19.61 14.20
CA MET A 1 5.31 -18.74 13.50
C MET A 1 5.10 -18.65 11.99
N ALA A 2 4.75 -19.73 11.27
CA ALA A 2 4.52 -19.67 9.82
C ALA A 2 3.26 -18.88 9.39
N GLU A 3 2.23 -18.84 10.21
CA GLU A 3 0.97 -18.16 9.89
C GLU A 3 1.04 -16.63 9.93
N TRP A 4 1.92 -16.05 10.74
CA TRP A 4 2.13 -14.60 10.80
C TRP A 4 2.79 -14.04 9.54
N LEU A 5 3.69 -14.79 8.92
CA LEU A 5 4.39 -14.39 7.69
C LEU A 5 3.45 -14.35 6.47
N ALA A 6 2.43 -15.19 6.44
CA ALA A 6 1.50 -15.27 5.31
C ALA A 6 0.51 -14.09 5.25
N ALA A 7 0.07 -13.57 6.40
CA ALA A 7 -0.85 -12.44 6.46
C ALA A 7 -0.17 -11.09 6.17
N ALA A 8 1.14 -11.00 6.44
CA ALA A 8 1.94 -9.78 6.27
C ALA A 8 2.35 -9.47 4.82
N VAL A 9 2.17 -10.40 3.90
CA VAL A 9 2.83 -10.37 2.58
C VAL A 9 2.28 -9.36 1.59
N ILE A 10 1.10 -8.82 1.77
CA ILE A 10 0.46 -7.89 0.81
C ILE A 10 0.23 -6.48 1.38
N ALA A 11 0.48 -6.30 2.67
CA ALA A 11 0.36 -4.99 3.30
C ALA A 11 1.53 -3.98 3.07
N PRO A 12 2.63 -4.30 2.37
CA PRO A 12 3.88 -3.58 2.60
C PRO A 12 4.03 -2.26 1.87
N LEU A 13 3.22 -1.94 0.88
CA LEU A 13 3.54 -0.78 0.05
C LEU A 13 3.23 0.58 0.71
N PHE A 14 2.40 0.60 1.75
CA PHE A 14 1.95 1.83 2.40
C PHE A 14 2.36 2.03 3.85
N LEU A 15 2.88 0.99 4.53
CA LEU A 15 3.22 1.08 5.95
C LEU A 15 4.58 1.75 6.25
N ILE A 16 5.36 2.13 5.22
CA ILE A 16 6.74 2.61 5.43
C ILE A 16 6.90 4.11 5.09
N LEU A 17 5.84 4.85 4.93
CA LEU A 17 5.91 6.25 4.59
C LEU A 17 5.78 7.15 5.82
N ALA A 18 6.74 7.06 6.74
CA ALA A 18 6.80 7.96 7.88
C ALA A 18 7.77 9.12 7.59
N GLY A 19 7.30 10.26 7.18
CA GLY A 19 8.06 11.49 6.96
C GLY A 19 7.92 12.51 8.08
N CYS A 20 8.94 13.32 8.28
CA CYS A 20 9.01 14.33 9.32
C CYS A 20 8.07 15.51 9.08
N SER A 21 7.12 15.72 9.96
CA SER A 21 6.71 17.06 10.36
C SER A 21 6.43 17.04 11.87
N ASN A 22 7.12 17.88 12.62
CA ASN A 22 6.85 18.15 14.02
C ASN A 22 5.49 18.82 14.14
N VAL A 23 4.44 18.04 14.33
CA VAL A 23 3.15 18.54 14.82
C VAL A 23 2.94 17.88 16.17
N PRO A 24 2.67 18.64 17.26
CA PRO A 24 2.38 18.07 18.58
C PRO A 24 1.21 17.10 18.45
N GLY A 25 1.28 15.96 19.13
CA GLY A 25 0.29 14.87 19.06
C GLY A 25 -1.13 15.37 19.35
N GLU A 26 -1.95 15.48 18.32
CA GLU A 26 -3.39 15.63 18.45
C GLU A 26 -3.98 14.33 19.01
N SER A 27 -4.73 14.45 20.07
CA SER A 27 -5.53 13.39 20.65
C SER A 27 -6.54 12.87 19.61
N ALA A 28 -6.84 11.58 19.62
CA ALA A 28 -7.86 10.97 18.76
C ALA A 28 -9.26 11.62 18.88
N ALA A 29 -9.47 12.50 19.87
CA ALA A 29 -10.71 13.27 20.08
C ALA A 29 -10.84 14.50 19.17
N ASP A 30 -9.76 14.95 18.52
CA ASP A 30 -9.75 16.15 17.66
C ASP A 30 -9.77 15.81 16.15
N ALA A 31 -9.75 14.55 15.78
CA ALA A 31 -9.89 14.13 14.38
C ALA A 31 -11.34 14.35 13.92
N GLY A 32 -11.52 15.19 12.91
CA GLY A 32 -12.81 15.36 12.22
C GLY A 32 -13.39 14.02 11.71
N PRO A 33 -14.61 14.02 11.18
CA PRO A 33 -15.21 12.80 10.62
C PRO A 33 -14.31 12.22 9.51
N PRO A 34 -14.28 10.88 9.35
CA PRO A 34 -13.45 10.24 8.35
C PRO A 34 -13.82 10.75 6.94
N ASN A 35 -12.81 11.01 6.15
CA ASN A 35 -12.95 11.54 4.79
C ASN A 35 -11.91 10.93 3.83
N PRO A 36 -11.82 9.60 3.68
CA PRO A 36 -10.85 8.97 2.77
C PRO A 36 -10.97 9.51 1.35
N LEU A 37 -9.88 9.44 0.57
CA LEU A 37 -9.84 9.95 -0.81
C LEU A 37 -10.82 9.17 -1.70
N LEU A 38 -12.01 9.73 -1.94
CA LEU A 38 -13.04 9.19 -2.83
C LEU A 38 -13.29 10.17 -3.97
N TYR A 39 -13.26 9.69 -5.21
CA TYR A 39 -13.50 10.48 -6.42
C TYR A 39 -14.57 9.86 -7.30
N GLU A 40 -15.40 10.70 -7.90
CA GLU A 40 -16.24 10.38 -9.05
C GLU A 40 -15.42 10.61 -10.32
N ILE A 41 -15.51 9.70 -11.26
CA ILE A 41 -14.86 9.78 -12.57
C ILE A 41 -15.92 9.96 -13.63
N ALA A 42 -15.88 11.10 -14.32
CA ALA A 42 -16.83 11.40 -15.39
C ALA A 42 -16.10 11.57 -16.73
N ALA A 43 -16.77 11.21 -17.80
CA ALA A 43 -16.34 11.53 -19.16
C ALA A 43 -16.44 13.04 -19.43
N ALA A 44 -15.91 13.49 -20.58
CA ALA A 44 -15.90 14.90 -20.97
C ALA A 44 -17.31 15.50 -21.09
N ASP A 45 -18.33 14.69 -21.44
CA ASP A 45 -19.75 15.07 -21.54
C ASP A 45 -20.46 15.10 -20.19
N GLY A 46 -19.78 14.68 -19.11
CA GLY A 46 -20.31 14.64 -17.75
C GLY A 46 -20.96 13.31 -17.35
N ALA A 47 -20.97 12.30 -18.22
CA ALA A 47 -21.46 10.98 -17.86
C ALA A 47 -20.53 10.35 -16.80
N VAL A 48 -21.12 9.81 -15.73
CA VAL A 48 -20.35 9.10 -14.69
C VAL A 48 -19.94 7.72 -15.21
N GLU A 49 -18.63 7.51 -15.33
CA GLU A 49 -18.03 6.27 -15.83
C GLU A 49 -17.57 5.35 -14.70
N GLY A 50 -17.38 5.86 -13.49
CA GLY A 50 -16.98 5.07 -12.33
C GLY A 50 -16.58 5.92 -11.15
N TRP A 51 -15.92 5.27 -10.18
CA TRP A 51 -15.42 5.90 -8.96
C TRP A 51 -14.03 5.39 -8.60
N MET A 52 -13.29 6.15 -7.80
CA MET A 52 -11.97 5.78 -7.32
C MET A 52 -11.87 6.06 -5.83
N LEU A 53 -11.48 5.05 -5.04
CA LEU A 53 -11.23 5.13 -3.61
C LEU A 53 -9.77 4.82 -3.33
N GLY A 54 -9.09 5.72 -2.60
CA GLY A 54 -7.76 5.45 -2.06
C GLY A 54 -7.86 4.54 -0.85
N THR A 55 -7.25 3.36 -0.90
CA THR A 55 -7.29 2.36 0.18
C THR A 55 -6.08 2.42 1.09
N ILE A 56 -6.16 1.71 2.21
CA ILE A 56 -5.07 1.38 3.12
C ILE A 56 -5.19 -0.09 3.52
N HIS A 57 -4.05 -0.80 3.55
CA HIS A 57 -4.03 -2.26 3.68
C HIS A 57 -4.16 -2.78 5.12
N ALA A 58 -3.96 -1.92 6.11
CA ALA A 58 -4.12 -2.27 7.52
C ALA A 58 -4.73 -1.11 8.30
N LEU A 59 -5.72 -1.40 9.12
CA LEU A 59 -6.39 -0.46 10.02
C LEU A 59 -6.57 -1.07 11.40
N GLN A 60 -6.84 -0.22 12.39
CA GLN A 60 -7.38 -0.71 13.67
C GLN A 60 -8.73 -1.38 13.40
N PRO A 61 -9.05 -2.48 14.09
CA PRO A 61 -10.29 -3.25 13.86
C PRO A 61 -11.58 -2.41 13.99
N ASP A 62 -11.56 -1.38 14.83
CA ASP A 62 -12.67 -0.49 15.12
C ASP A 62 -12.67 0.82 14.33
N ALA A 63 -11.73 0.99 13.39
CA ALA A 63 -11.60 2.20 12.59
C ALA A 63 -12.85 2.46 11.75
N GLN A 64 -13.51 3.59 12.01
CA GLN A 64 -14.69 4.01 11.27
C GLN A 64 -14.26 4.76 10.00
N TRP A 65 -14.19 4.08 8.86
CA TRP A 65 -13.78 4.67 7.61
C TRP A 65 -14.91 4.75 6.56
N ARG A 66 -15.98 3.97 6.75
CA ARG A 66 -17.11 3.94 5.81
C ARG A 66 -18.00 5.16 5.99
N THR A 67 -17.79 6.17 5.15
CA THR A 67 -18.71 7.31 5.10
C THR A 67 -20.00 6.92 4.37
N PRO A 68 -21.10 7.66 4.56
CA PRO A 68 -22.31 7.46 3.75
C PRO A 68 -22.06 7.59 2.23
N ALA A 69 -21.10 8.42 1.83
CA ALA A 69 -20.70 8.56 0.43
C ALA A 69 -20.03 7.28 -0.10
N ILE A 70 -19.11 6.69 0.65
CA ILE A 70 -18.47 5.42 0.30
C ILE A 70 -19.54 4.32 0.18
N GLY A 71 -20.46 4.23 1.13
CA GLY A 71 -21.56 3.26 1.07
C GLY A 71 -22.37 3.38 -0.21
N ARG A 72 -22.82 4.60 -0.56
CA ARG A 72 -23.56 4.84 -1.81
C ARG A 72 -22.76 4.44 -3.06
N VAL A 73 -21.46 4.66 -3.08
CA VAL A 73 -20.62 4.28 -4.23
C VAL A 73 -20.47 2.76 -4.32
N ILE A 74 -20.29 2.07 -3.19
CA ILE A 74 -20.25 0.59 -3.15
C ILE A 74 -21.55 0.01 -3.72
N ASP A 75 -22.71 0.57 -3.35
CA ASP A 75 -24.01 0.12 -3.84
C ASP A 75 -24.23 0.42 -5.33
N ALA A 76 -23.70 1.54 -5.82
CA ALA A 76 -23.88 2.00 -7.20
C ALA A 76 -22.90 1.39 -8.21
N ALA A 77 -21.76 0.87 -7.75
CA ALA A 77 -20.76 0.28 -8.61
C ALA A 77 -21.14 -1.14 -9.03
N ASP A 78 -20.94 -1.46 -10.30
CA ASP A 78 -21.31 -2.75 -10.88
C ASP A 78 -20.20 -3.78 -10.67
N LEU A 79 -18.93 -3.35 -10.60
CA LEU A 79 -17.75 -4.19 -10.38
C LEU A 79 -16.72 -3.46 -9.51
N LEU A 80 -15.83 -4.24 -8.91
CA LEU A 80 -14.68 -3.74 -8.17
C LEU A 80 -13.40 -3.98 -8.97
N VAL A 81 -12.52 -2.98 -9.05
CA VAL A 81 -11.17 -3.10 -9.59
C VAL A 81 -10.18 -2.85 -8.46
N VAL A 82 -9.31 -3.81 -8.18
CA VAL A 82 -8.32 -3.78 -7.08
C VAL A 82 -6.90 -4.07 -7.60
N GLU A 83 -5.89 -3.83 -6.77
CA GLU A 83 -4.51 -4.23 -7.09
C GLU A 83 -4.39 -5.76 -7.13
N VAL A 84 -4.91 -6.42 -6.09
CA VAL A 84 -4.90 -7.88 -5.90
C VAL A 84 -6.26 -8.33 -5.39
N ALA A 85 -6.88 -9.27 -6.09
CA ALA A 85 -8.20 -9.80 -5.71
C ALA A 85 -8.12 -10.97 -4.70
N ALA A 86 -7.05 -11.77 -4.77
CA ALA A 86 -6.91 -13.00 -3.98
C ALA A 86 -6.43 -12.78 -2.53
N LEU A 87 -6.77 -11.64 -1.90
CA LEU A 87 -6.33 -11.33 -0.53
C LEU A 87 -6.85 -12.31 0.53
N GLY A 88 -7.93 -13.03 0.27
CA GLY A 88 -8.49 -14.06 1.15
C GLY A 88 -7.76 -15.42 1.08
N ASP A 89 -6.98 -15.70 0.02
CA ASP A 89 -6.21 -16.93 -0.13
C ASP A 89 -4.84 -16.83 0.55
N ALA A 90 -4.83 -16.95 1.89
CA ALA A 90 -3.61 -16.85 2.69
C ALA A 90 -2.56 -17.91 2.29
N GLU A 91 -2.97 -19.12 1.95
CA GLU A 91 -2.06 -20.19 1.54
C GLU A 91 -1.45 -19.91 0.17
N GLY A 92 -2.25 -19.49 -0.82
CA GLY A 92 -1.76 -19.13 -2.16
C GLY A 92 -0.80 -17.94 -2.09
N MET A 93 -1.09 -16.97 -1.23
CA MET A 93 -0.23 -15.84 -0.97
C MET A 93 1.11 -16.27 -0.35
N ALA A 94 1.09 -17.12 0.68
CA ALA A 94 2.29 -17.66 1.32
C ALA A 94 3.15 -18.48 0.34
N ARG A 95 2.52 -19.32 -0.48
CA ARG A 95 3.23 -20.09 -1.53
C ARG A 95 3.89 -19.15 -2.54
N THR A 96 3.16 -18.14 -3.03
CA THR A 96 3.68 -17.16 -4.00
C THR A 96 4.84 -16.37 -3.44
N PHE A 97 4.71 -15.88 -2.20
CA PHE A 97 5.77 -15.18 -1.50
C PHE A 97 7.01 -16.07 -1.32
N SER A 98 6.85 -17.28 -0.78
CA SER A 98 7.98 -18.19 -0.56
C SER A 98 8.70 -18.54 -1.85
N ALA A 99 7.98 -18.69 -2.96
CA ALA A 99 8.57 -19.02 -4.26
C ALA A 99 9.43 -17.87 -4.84
N LEU A 100 9.10 -16.62 -4.54
CA LEU A 100 9.85 -15.45 -5.00
C LEU A 100 10.88 -14.95 -3.97
N ALA A 101 10.62 -15.16 -2.69
CA ALA A 101 11.39 -14.59 -1.59
C ALA A 101 12.55 -15.48 -1.11
N THR A 102 12.87 -16.57 -1.80
CA THR A 102 13.84 -17.54 -1.31
C THR A 102 14.95 -17.80 -2.33
N THR A 103 16.19 -17.44 -1.97
CA THR A 103 17.41 -17.73 -2.72
C THR A 103 18.48 -18.25 -1.75
N PRO A 104 19.00 -19.48 -1.96
CA PRO A 104 20.06 -20.02 -1.12
C PRO A 104 21.37 -19.24 -1.25
N GLY A 105 22.17 -19.22 -0.16
CA GLY A 105 23.53 -18.69 -0.19
C GLY A 105 23.64 -17.16 -0.10
N LEU A 106 22.55 -16.47 0.24
CA LEU A 106 22.61 -15.04 0.53
C LEU A 106 23.42 -14.75 1.78
N PRO A 107 24.16 -13.61 1.85
CA PRO A 107 24.92 -13.23 3.04
C PRO A 107 23.97 -12.99 4.23
N PRO A 108 24.47 -13.03 5.48
CA PRO A 108 23.71 -12.64 6.66
C PRO A 108 23.04 -11.28 6.50
N LEU A 109 21.84 -11.10 7.08
CA LEU A 109 21.06 -9.87 6.89
C LEU A 109 21.83 -8.62 7.36
N ALA A 110 22.60 -8.73 8.44
CA ALA A 110 23.46 -7.66 8.94
C ALA A 110 24.54 -7.19 7.94
N GLU A 111 24.92 -8.03 6.95
CA GLU A 111 25.85 -7.66 5.90
C GLU A 111 25.17 -6.99 4.69
N ARG A 112 23.84 -6.97 4.68
CA ARG A 112 23.04 -6.36 3.61
C ARG A 112 22.64 -4.92 3.91
N VAL A 113 22.97 -4.42 5.12
CA VAL A 113 22.78 -3.02 5.54
C VAL A 113 24.12 -2.34 5.77
N PRO A 114 24.22 -1.01 5.66
CA PRO A 114 25.37 -0.23 6.10
C PRO A 114 25.76 -0.53 7.55
N ALA A 115 27.07 -0.49 7.85
CA ALA A 115 27.58 -0.90 9.17
C ALA A 115 26.99 -0.09 10.34
N ASP A 116 26.74 1.20 10.11
CA ASP A 116 26.10 2.11 11.08
C ASP A 116 24.65 1.76 11.41
N LEU A 117 23.95 1.04 10.52
CA LEU A 117 22.57 0.60 10.74
C LEU A 117 22.43 -0.77 11.43
N ARG A 118 23.52 -1.54 11.56
CA ARG A 118 23.46 -2.89 12.17
C ARG A 118 22.90 -2.90 13.58
N PRO A 119 23.24 -1.97 14.48
CA PRO A 119 22.63 -1.92 15.81
C PRO A 119 21.11 -1.68 15.76
N THR A 120 20.64 -0.79 14.88
CA THR A 120 19.23 -0.49 14.70
C THR A 120 18.48 -1.69 14.10
N LEU A 121 19.07 -2.39 13.13
CA LEU A 121 18.53 -3.62 12.57
C LEU A 121 18.39 -4.69 13.66
N ALA A 122 19.42 -4.92 14.48
CA ALA A 122 19.34 -5.89 15.57
C ALA A 122 18.22 -5.54 16.57
N ALA A 123 18.08 -4.26 16.92
CA ALA A 123 17.00 -3.80 17.80
C ALA A 123 15.62 -4.00 17.16
N LEU A 124 15.47 -3.74 15.87
CA LEU A 124 14.24 -3.97 15.12
C LEU A 124 13.86 -5.45 15.08
N MET A 125 14.84 -6.32 14.77
CA MET A 125 14.65 -7.77 14.76
C MET A 125 14.23 -8.30 16.15
N ALA A 126 14.89 -7.82 17.22
CA ALA A 126 14.55 -8.20 18.59
C ALA A 126 13.12 -7.80 18.99
N ARG A 127 12.63 -6.63 18.54
CA ARG A 127 11.23 -6.22 18.77
C ARG A 127 10.22 -7.11 18.07
N GLY A 128 10.58 -7.65 16.89
CA GLY A 128 9.76 -8.59 16.13
C GLY A 128 9.90 -10.06 16.56
N ASP A 129 10.65 -10.36 17.62
CA ASP A 129 11.04 -11.73 18.00
C ASP A 129 11.64 -12.52 16.82
N LEU A 130 12.50 -11.84 16.06
CA LEU A 130 13.18 -12.35 14.87
C LEU A 130 14.68 -12.44 15.12
N ASP A 131 15.32 -13.43 14.50
CA ASP A 131 16.77 -13.60 14.49
C ASP A 131 17.31 -13.79 13.06
N GLU A 132 18.62 -13.88 12.91
CA GLU A 132 19.28 -14.07 11.61
C GLU A 132 18.80 -15.35 10.90
N THR A 133 18.35 -16.38 11.62
CA THR A 133 17.90 -17.64 11.02
C THR A 133 16.56 -17.46 10.29
N ALA A 134 15.73 -16.52 10.72
CA ALA A 134 14.48 -16.17 10.05
C ALA A 134 14.70 -15.62 8.64
N PHE A 135 15.90 -15.07 8.38
CA PHE A 135 16.28 -14.47 7.11
C PHE A 135 17.31 -15.28 6.32
N ALA A 136 17.68 -16.47 6.79
CA ALA A 136 18.58 -17.36 6.06
C ALA A 136 17.97 -17.77 4.72
N GLY A 137 18.64 -17.43 3.61
CA GLY A 137 18.11 -17.64 2.25
C GLY A 137 16.91 -16.78 1.87
N ARG A 138 16.49 -15.80 2.70
CA ARG A 138 15.43 -14.86 2.38
C ARG A 138 15.98 -13.70 1.55
N GLU A 139 15.32 -13.41 0.40
CA GLU A 139 15.65 -12.25 -0.43
C GLU A 139 15.63 -10.94 0.38
N THR A 140 16.48 -9.98 0.01
CA THR A 140 16.64 -8.72 0.74
C THR A 140 15.35 -7.88 0.75
N TRP A 141 14.61 -7.86 -0.36
CA TRP A 141 13.30 -7.19 -0.44
C TRP A 141 12.28 -7.83 0.51
N ALA A 142 12.28 -9.15 0.61
CA ALA A 142 11.34 -9.87 1.46
C ALA A 142 11.66 -9.68 2.95
N ALA A 143 12.94 -9.60 3.32
CA ALA A 143 13.37 -9.22 4.66
C ALA A 143 12.92 -7.78 4.98
N ALA A 144 13.09 -6.83 4.06
CA ALA A 144 12.65 -5.45 4.24
C ALA A 144 11.14 -5.36 4.51
N ILE A 145 10.33 -6.07 3.71
CA ILE A 145 8.87 -6.13 3.89
C ILE A 145 8.51 -6.72 5.26
N SER A 146 9.12 -7.82 5.65
CA SER A 146 8.84 -8.47 6.94
C SER A 146 9.19 -7.55 8.12
N LEU A 147 10.32 -6.88 8.07
CA LEU A 147 10.77 -5.96 9.12
C LEU A 147 9.92 -4.69 9.20
N ALA A 148 9.38 -4.22 8.09
CA ALA A 148 8.48 -3.07 8.06
C ALA A 148 7.17 -3.30 8.83
N GLN A 149 6.78 -4.55 9.06
CA GLN A 149 5.58 -4.90 9.81
C GLN A 149 5.78 -4.90 11.33
N VAL A 150 7.02 -4.95 11.83
CA VAL A 150 7.33 -5.14 13.26
C VAL A 150 6.70 -4.05 14.13
N ASP A 151 6.83 -2.79 13.72
CA ASP A 151 6.31 -1.64 14.48
C ASP A 151 5.04 -1.04 13.84
N ALA A 152 4.49 -1.66 12.80
CA ALA A 152 3.35 -1.13 12.06
C ALA A 152 2.05 -1.23 12.87
N ALA A 153 1.21 -0.19 12.79
CA ALA A 153 -0.10 -0.20 13.42
C ALA A 153 -1.17 -0.86 12.53
N GLY A 154 -2.21 -1.38 13.19
CA GLY A 154 -3.37 -1.96 12.53
C GLY A 154 -3.19 -3.42 12.14
N GLU A 155 -4.28 -3.99 11.71
CA GLU A 155 -4.36 -5.39 11.31
C GLU A 155 -4.63 -5.49 9.81
N PRO A 156 -3.88 -6.32 9.05
CA PRO A 156 -4.16 -6.55 7.63
C PRO A 156 -5.57 -7.11 7.38
N ALA A 157 -6.13 -7.86 8.34
CA ALA A 157 -7.51 -8.35 8.27
C ALA A 157 -8.55 -7.22 8.22
N SER A 158 -8.24 -6.05 8.80
CA SER A 158 -9.08 -4.85 8.84
C SER A 158 -8.80 -3.88 7.67
N GLY A 159 -7.97 -4.28 6.71
CA GLY A 159 -7.63 -3.48 5.54
C GLY A 159 -8.85 -3.19 4.66
N VAL A 160 -8.87 -1.98 4.08
CA VAL A 160 -9.98 -1.49 3.25
C VAL A 160 -10.16 -2.36 2.00
N ASP A 161 -9.08 -2.79 1.37
CA ASP A 161 -9.11 -3.66 0.19
C ASP A 161 -9.87 -4.96 0.47
N ARG A 162 -9.58 -5.62 1.61
CA ARG A 162 -10.26 -6.87 2.03
C ARG A 162 -11.74 -6.64 2.29
N ALA A 163 -12.05 -5.54 2.97
CA ALA A 163 -13.44 -5.17 3.26
C ALA A 163 -14.24 -4.93 1.98
N LEU A 164 -13.67 -4.22 1.00
CA LEU A 164 -14.31 -3.98 -0.29
C LEU A 164 -14.49 -5.27 -1.09
N ILE A 165 -13.50 -6.16 -1.11
CA ILE A 165 -13.63 -7.47 -1.78
C ILE A 165 -14.80 -8.27 -1.17
N ALA A 166 -14.96 -8.22 0.14
CA ALA A 166 -16.09 -8.86 0.83
C ALA A 166 -17.44 -8.20 0.48
N ASP A 167 -17.49 -6.86 0.39
CA ASP A 167 -18.71 -6.14 -0.01
C ASP A 167 -19.15 -6.46 -1.44
N PHE A 168 -18.20 -6.82 -2.30
CA PHE A 168 -18.45 -7.21 -3.67
C PHE A 168 -18.67 -8.73 -3.85
N ALA A 169 -18.89 -9.47 -2.77
CA ALA A 169 -19.24 -10.88 -2.88
C ALA A 169 -20.46 -11.09 -3.80
N GLY A 170 -20.30 -11.92 -4.84
CA GLY A 170 -21.32 -12.15 -5.87
C GLY A 170 -21.36 -11.10 -6.99
N ARG A 171 -20.53 -10.06 -6.95
CA ARG A 171 -20.30 -9.11 -8.06
C ARG A 171 -18.90 -9.34 -8.65
N PRO A 172 -18.65 -8.93 -9.92
CA PRO A 172 -17.33 -9.08 -10.52
C PRO A 172 -16.25 -8.32 -9.76
N VAL A 173 -15.10 -8.98 -9.56
CA VAL A 173 -13.87 -8.35 -9.06
C VAL A 173 -12.77 -8.57 -10.10
N ARG A 174 -12.09 -7.51 -10.52
CA ARG A 174 -10.95 -7.55 -11.44
C ARG A 174 -9.70 -7.07 -10.74
N GLU A 175 -8.56 -7.61 -11.08
CA GLU A 175 -7.28 -7.19 -10.52
C GLU A 175 -6.38 -6.53 -11.57
N LEU A 176 -5.58 -5.57 -11.14
CA LEU A 176 -4.64 -4.84 -11.99
C LEU A 176 -3.31 -5.58 -12.14
N GLU A 177 -2.87 -6.28 -11.10
CA GLU A 177 -1.56 -6.95 -11.07
C GLU A 177 -1.62 -8.39 -10.58
N GLY A 178 -2.49 -8.66 -9.60
CA GLY A 178 -2.50 -9.91 -8.87
C GLY A 178 -1.29 -10.09 -7.95
N ALA A 179 -1.39 -11.06 -7.05
CA ALA A 179 -0.39 -11.29 -6.01
C ALA A 179 1.03 -11.52 -6.56
N ARG A 180 1.14 -12.42 -7.56
CA ARG A 180 2.44 -12.73 -8.17
C ARG A 180 3.02 -11.55 -8.93
N GLY A 181 2.19 -10.80 -9.65
CA GLY A 181 2.62 -9.60 -10.39
C GLY A 181 3.17 -8.55 -9.46
N GLN A 182 2.48 -8.27 -8.35
CA GLN A 182 2.89 -7.29 -7.36
C GLN A 182 4.20 -7.68 -6.65
N LEU A 183 4.31 -8.92 -6.18
CA LEU A 183 5.53 -9.41 -5.52
C LEU A 183 6.73 -9.46 -6.47
N ALA A 184 6.50 -9.80 -7.74
CA ALA A 184 7.55 -9.83 -8.76
C ALA A 184 8.13 -8.44 -9.07
N ILE A 185 7.48 -7.33 -8.69
CA ILE A 185 8.08 -5.99 -8.79
C ILE A 185 9.27 -5.87 -7.85
N PHE A 186 9.12 -6.33 -6.62
CA PHE A 186 10.19 -6.33 -5.62
C PHE A 186 11.30 -7.31 -5.96
N ASP A 187 10.92 -8.53 -6.39
CA ASP A 187 11.84 -9.61 -6.76
C ASP A 187 12.78 -9.20 -7.93
N ARG A 188 12.28 -8.40 -8.87
CA ARG A 188 13.06 -7.89 -10.01
C ARG A 188 13.91 -6.66 -9.71
N LEU A 189 13.81 -6.07 -8.52
CA LEU A 189 14.68 -4.97 -8.14
C LEU A 189 16.14 -5.46 -8.12
N PRO A 190 17.10 -4.69 -8.67
CA PRO A 190 18.51 -4.99 -8.47
C PRO A 190 18.84 -5.07 -6.98
N GLU A 191 19.75 -5.97 -6.59
CA GLU A 191 20.13 -6.16 -5.18
C GLU A 191 20.51 -4.84 -4.49
N GLY A 192 21.17 -3.92 -5.18
CA GLY A 192 21.48 -2.58 -4.64
C GLY A 192 20.22 -1.80 -4.24
N ALA A 193 19.15 -1.89 -5.03
CA ALA A 193 17.86 -1.24 -4.73
C ALA A 193 17.14 -1.96 -3.58
N GLN A 194 17.19 -3.29 -3.53
CA GLN A 194 16.65 -4.07 -2.41
C GLN A 194 17.34 -3.71 -1.10
N ARG A 195 18.69 -3.56 -1.11
CA ARG A 195 19.49 -3.12 0.06
C ARG A 195 19.17 -1.68 0.46
N ALA A 196 18.97 -0.78 -0.51
CA ALA A 196 18.54 0.59 -0.23
C ALA A 196 17.16 0.61 0.44
N MET A 197 16.23 -0.23 -0.02
CA MET A 197 14.92 -0.41 0.60
C MET A 197 15.05 -0.94 2.04
N LEU A 198 15.81 -1.99 2.28
CA LEU A 198 16.07 -2.53 3.63
C LEU A 198 16.69 -1.47 4.55
N ALA A 199 17.69 -0.75 4.08
CA ALA A 199 18.34 0.31 4.85
C ALA A 199 17.36 1.44 5.21
N ALA A 200 16.45 1.81 4.31
CA ALA A 200 15.41 2.80 4.58
C ALA A 200 14.42 2.30 5.64
N VAL A 201 13.95 1.06 5.55
CA VAL A 201 13.09 0.44 6.56
C VAL A 201 13.73 0.50 7.95
N VAL A 202 15.01 0.13 8.05
CA VAL A 202 15.75 0.14 9.32
C VAL A 202 15.88 1.56 9.87
N ARG A 203 16.23 2.56 9.03
CA ARG A 203 16.32 3.97 9.47
C ARG A 203 15.00 4.50 9.99
N GLU A 204 13.90 4.15 9.34
CA GLU A 204 12.56 4.64 9.66
C GLU A 204 11.93 3.96 10.87
N SER A 205 12.43 2.78 11.26
CA SER A 205 11.78 1.92 12.26
C SER A 205 11.52 2.63 13.58
N GLU A 206 12.46 3.46 14.05
CA GLU A 206 12.28 4.17 15.33
C GLU A 206 11.18 5.23 15.23
N ARG A 207 11.05 5.91 14.10
CA ARG A 207 9.98 6.89 13.88
C ARG A 207 8.61 6.21 13.75
N VAL A 208 8.54 5.07 13.05
CA VAL A 208 7.32 4.27 12.97
C VAL A 208 6.92 3.81 14.38
N ARG A 209 7.86 3.38 15.19
CA ARG A 209 7.61 2.98 16.59
C ARG A 209 7.07 4.13 17.45
N GLN A 210 7.54 5.37 17.24
CA GLN A 210 7.08 6.54 17.98
C GLN A 210 5.66 6.97 17.59
N ASP A 211 5.28 6.80 16.33
CA ASP A 211 3.96 7.15 15.82
C ASP A 211 3.45 6.13 14.77
N PRO A 212 3.10 4.91 15.22
CA PRO A 212 2.73 3.83 14.32
C PRO A 212 1.41 4.09 13.58
N ALA A 213 0.51 4.90 14.13
CA ALA A 213 -0.80 5.19 13.55
C ALA A 213 -0.81 6.44 12.63
N ARG A 214 0.34 7.13 12.43
CA ARG A 214 0.42 8.36 11.64
C ARG A 214 -0.24 8.24 10.28
N LEU A 215 0.10 7.20 9.52
CA LEU A 215 -0.45 7.02 8.17
C LEU A 215 -1.95 6.73 8.17
N GLN A 216 -2.43 6.01 9.16
CA GLN A 216 -3.86 5.75 9.30
C GLN A 216 -4.64 7.04 9.57
N ARG A 217 -4.10 7.94 10.44
CA ARG A 217 -4.73 9.24 10.70
C ARG A 217 -4.76 10.11 9.45
N ILE A 218 -3.65 10.22 8.72
CA ILE A 218 -3.55 10.97 7.46
C ILE A 218 -4.54 10.43 6.43
N TRP A 219 -4.63 9.12 6.32
CA TRP A 219 -5.56 8.45 5.40
C TRP A 219 -7.02 8.68 5.80
N LEU A 220 -7.37 8.52 7.08
CA LEU A 220 -8.73 8.77 7.59
C LEU A 220 -9.14 10.23 7.38
N ALA A 221 -8.24 11.17 7.56
CA ALA A 221 -8.49 12.59 7.29
C ALA A 221 -8.65 12.90 5.80
N GLY A 222 -8.18 12.01 4.91
CA GLY A 222 -8.16 12.24 3.46
C GLY A 222 -7.27 13.42 3.08
N ASP A 223 -6.18 13.62 3.83
CA ASP A 223 -5.18 14.67 3.57
C ASP A 223 -4.31 14.29 2.37
N ALA A 224 -4.76 14.71 1.18
CA ALA A 224 -4.07 14.42 -0.07
C ALA A 224 -2.63 14.98 -0.09
N ALA A 225 -2.39 16.14 0.53
CA ALA A 225 -1.06 16.74 0.56
C ALA A 225 -0.10 15.95 1.45
N ALA A 226 -0.56 15.52 2.64
CA ALA A 226 0.24 14.68 3.52
C ALA A 226 0.48 13.28 2.93
N ILE A 227 -0.53 12.69 2.24
CA ILE A 227 -0.36 11.44 1.51
C ILE A 227 0.67 11.63 0.38
N GLU A 228 0.60 12.71 -0.40
CA GLU A 228 1.58 13.00 -1.45
C GLU A 228 2.99 13.19 -0.85
N ALA A 229 3.14 13.95 0.21
CA ALA A 229 4.42 14.12 0.89
C ALA A 229 5.02 12.77 1.28
N SER A 230 4.20 11.86 1.82
CA SER A 230 4.64 10.53 2.21
C SER A 230 5.19 9.68 1.05
N THR A 231 4.78 9.95 -0.21
CA THR A 231 5.33 9.24 -1.39
C THR A 231 6.77 9.64 -1.74
N ARG A 232 7.35 10.60 -1.02
CA ARG A 232 8.73 11.06 -1.18
C ARG A 232 9.59 10.79 0.05
N GLU A 233 9.11 9.96 0.96
CA GLU A 233 9.74 9.62 2.22
C GLU A 233 10.12 8.13 2.27
N GLY A 234 10.91 7.76 3.29
CA GLY A 234 11.34 6.38 3.47
C GLY A 234 12.05 5.81 2.24
N PHE A 235 11.72 4.61 1.84
CA PHE A 235 12.32 3.99 0.66
C PHE A 235 11.80 4.60 -0.67
N LEU A 236 10.65 5.26 -0.70
CA LEU A 236 10.18 5.99 -1.88
C LEU A 236 10.88 7.34 -2.08
N ALA A 237 11.73 7.79 -1.14
CA ALA A 237 12.65 8.90 -1.37
C ALA A 237 13.68 8.57 -2.46
N ASP A 238 14.04 7.29 -2.64
CA ASP A 238 14.86 6.84 -3.75
C ASP A 238 14.05 6.89 -5.07
N PRO A 239 14.53 7.65 -6.09
CA PRO A 239 13.80 7.80 -7.35
C PRO A 239 13.58 6.48 -8.10
N ALA A 240 14.53 5.53 -8.04
CA ALA A 240 14.41 4.25 -8.74
C ALA A 240 13.38 3.35 -8.06
N LEU A 241 13.36 3.33 -6.72
CA LEU A 241 12.33 2.62 -5.96
C LEU A 241 10.95 3.24 -6.18
N ARG A 242 10.84 4.58 -6.15
CA ARG A 242 9.57 5.27 -6.43
C ARG A 242 9.08 4.99 -7.85
N GLU A 243 9.97 5.00 -8.83
CA GLU A 243 9.62 4.64 -10.22
C GLU A 243 9.08 3.22 -10.29
N ALA A 244 9.77 2.24 -9.73
CA ALA A 244 9.37 0.83 -9.81
C ALA A 244 8.08 0.54 -9.04
N LEU A 245 7.94 1.08 -7.83
CA LEU A 245 6.91 0.72 -6.87
C LEU A 245 5.65 1.60 -6.98
N LEU A 246 5.74 2.78 -7.60
CA LEU A 246 4.64 3.74 -7.67
C LEU A 246 4.41 4.25 -9.11
N THR A 247 5.32 5.04 -9.68
CA THR A 247 5.00 5.84 -10.86
C THR A 247 4.87 5.01 -12.14
N ALA A 248 5.69 3.98 -12.35
CA ALA A 248 5.54 3.06 -13.48
C ALA A 248 4.24 2.25 -13.38
N ARG A 249 3.83 1.87 -12.16
CA ARG A 249 2.55 1.20 -11.92
C ARG A 249 1.38 2.12 -12.27
N ASN A 250 1.40 3.37 -11.78
CA ASN A 250 0.37 4.37 -12.07
C ASN A 250 0.17 4.56 -13.57
N ARG A 251 1.26 4.67 -14.37
CA ARG A 251 1.16 4.82 -15.82
C ARG A 251 0.52 3.59 -16.49
N ARG A 252 0.93 2.37 -16.10
CA ARG A 252 0.32 1.13 -16.61
C ARG A 252 -1.17 1.04 -16.25
N TRP A 253 -1.50 1.33 -14.99
CA TRP A 253 -2.87 1.29 -14.51
C TRP A 253 -3.76 2.36 -15.16
N ALA A 254 -3.28 3.59 -15.32
CA ALA A 254 -4.01 4.63 -16.01
C ALA A 254 -4.35 4.26 -17.46
N ALA A 255 -3.48 3.50 -18.15
CA ALA A 255 -3.76 2.98 -19.49
C ALA A 255 -4.85 1.90 -19.46
N ALA A 256 -4.74 0.91 -18.55
CA ALA A 256 -5.74 -0.16 -18.40
C ALA A 256 -7.11 0.38 -17.94
N LEU A 257 -7.11 1.30 -16.98
CA LEU A 257 -8.32 1.91 -16.43
C LEU A 257 -9.03 2.78 -17.47
N SER A 258 -8.31 3.50 -18.34
CA SER A 258 -8.94 4.26 -19.44
C SER A 258 -9.77 3.36 -20.37
N THR A 259 -9.32 2.13 -20.62
CA THR A 259 -10.10 1.16 -21.39
C THR A 259 -11.30 0.67 -20.58
N ALA A 260 -11.10 0.31 -19.32
CA ALA A 260 -12.16 -0.19 -18.46
C ALA A 260 -13.29 0.84 -18.23
N LEU A 261 -12.96 2.12 -18.16
CA LEU A 261 -13.94 3.22 -17.97
C LEU A 261 -14.79 3.50 -19.22
N THR A 262 -14.36 3.10 -20.42
CA THR A 262 -15.19 3.22 -21.64
C THR A 262 -16.17 2.06 -21.81
N GLU A 263 -16.04 1.04 -20.99
CA GLU A 263 -16.88 -0.15 -21.03
C GLU A 263 -17.95 -0.06 -19.93
N ARG A 264 -19.10 -0.67 -20.15
CA ARG A 264 -20.02 -1.00 -19.06
C ARG A 264 -19.73 -2.43 -18.63
N PRO A 265 -19.71 -2.70 -17.34
CA PRO A 265 -20.24 -2.03 -16.14
C PRO A 265 -19.31 -0.97 -15.53
N ARG A 266 -19.87 -0.03 -14.71
CA ARG A 266 -19.14 1.05 -14.05
C ARG A 266 -18.33 0.53 -12.85
N PRO A 267 -17.01 0.75 -12.80
CA PRO A 267 -16.17 0.27 -11.72
C PRO A 267 -16.15 1.18 -10.49
N LEU A 268 -16.01 0.58 -9.29
CA LEU A 268 -15.28 1.18 -8.18
C LEU A 268 -13.83 0.73 -8.29
N ILE A 269 -12.91 1.66 -8.51
CA ILE A 269 -11.46 1.43 -8.54
C ILE A 269 -10.94 1.66 -7.13
N ALA A 270 -10.40 0.63 -6.50
CA ALA A 270 -9.88 0.66 -5.13
C ALA A 270 -8.39 0.28 -5.14
N VAL A 271 -7.54 1.27 -4.96
CA VAL A 271 -6.08 1.14 -4.94
C VAL A 271 -5.49 1.96 -3.82
N GLY A 272 -4.31 1.63 -3.36
CA GLY A 272 -3.65 2.35 -2.28
C GLY A 272 -3.62 3.86 -2.51
N ALA A 273 -3.93 4.64 -1.47
CA ALA A 273 -4.15 6.09 -1.55
C ALA A 273 -2.96 6.87 -2.15
N ALA A 274 -1.71 6.40 -1.97
CA ALA A 274 -0.54 7.02 -2.57
C ALA A 274 -0.54 6.96 -4.10
N HIS A 275 -1.24 6.00 -4.69
CA HIS A 275 -1.40 5.91 -6.15
C HIS A 275 -2.31 7.01 -6.72
N LEU A 276 -3.10 7.69 -5.89
CA LEU A 276 -4.05 8.71 -6.35
C LEU A 276 -3.42 10.11 -6.49
N VAL A 277 -2.41 10.42 -5.67
CA VAL A 277 -1.95 11.78 -5.38
C VAL A 277 -0.74 12.21 -6.21
N GLY A 278 -0.56 13.53 -6.33
CA GLY A 278 0.57 14.15 -7.04
C GLY A 278 0.43 14.11 -8.57
N ALA A 279 1.39 14.72 -9.26
CA ALA A 279 1.38 14.85 -10.71
C ALA A 279 1.50 13.49 -11.46
N GLU A 280 2.07 12.49 -10.80
CA GLU A 280 2.22 11.12 -11.32
C GLU A 280 1.15 10.16 -10.75
N GLY A 281 0.17 10.70 -10.00
CA GLY A 281 -0.95 9.95 -9.44
C GLY A 281 -2.05 9.66 -10.46
N LEU A 282 -2.88 8.68 -10.17
CA LEU A 282 -3.96 8.25 -11.08
C LEU A 282 -4.97 9.35 -11.35
N VAL A 283 -5.24 10.23 -10.37
CA VAL A 283 -6.13 11.38 -10.57
C VAL A 283 -5.59 12.23 -11.73
N ALA A 284 -4.36 12.74 -11.64
CA ALA A 284 -3.76 13.57 -12.67
C ALA A 284 -3.60 12.84 -14.02
N LEU A 285 -3.24 11.55 -13.98
CA LEU A 285 -3.06 10.75 -15.20
C LEU A 285 -4.37 10.49 -15.94
N LEU A 286 -5.48 10.31 -15.24
CA LEU A 286 -6.81 10.16 -15.86
C LEU A 286 -7.34 11.51 -16.35
N GLU A 287 -7.11 12.60 -15.62
CA GLU A 287 -7.43 13.95 -16.10
C GLU A 287 -6.69 14.29 -17.38
N ALA A 288 -5.41 13.95 -17.48
CA ALA A 288 -4.63 14.10 -18.70
C ALA A 288 -5.17 13.28 -19.89
N LYS A 289 -5.99 12.26 -19.63
CA LYS A 289 -6.69 11.46 -20.65
C LYS A 289 -8.10 11.97 -20.98
N GLY A 290 -8.51 13.10 -20.39
CA GLY A 290 -9.78 13.77 -20.68
C GLY A 290 -10.93 13.43 -19.74
N TYR A 291 -10.69 12.62 -18.69
CA TYR A 291 -11.68 12.42 -17.63
C TYR A 291 -11.75 13.63 -16.70
N ARG A 292 -12.87 13.77 -16.01
CA ARG A 292 -13.04 14.75 -14.93
C ARG A 292 -13.15 14.01 -13.61
N LEU A 293 -12.23 14.27 -12.69
CA LEU A 293 -12.23 13.66 -11.38
C LEU A 293 -12.69 14.67 -10.33
N ARG A 294 -13.82 14.37 -9.67
CA ARG A 294 -14.41 15.21 -8.65
C ARG A 294 -14.33 14.51 -7.29
N ARG A 295 -13.68 15.15 -6.33
CA ARG A 295 -13.65 14.69 -4.94
C ARG A 295 -15.07 14.60 -4.38
N ILE A 296 -15.40 13.49 -3.74
CA ILE A 296 -16.63 13.30 -2.96
C ILE A 296 -16.23 13.39 -1.48
N PRO A 297 -16.80 14.32 -0.70
CA PRO A 297 -16.52 14.48 0.72
C PRO A 297 -17.18 13.40 1.57
#